data_83a0c6baae24ff807b31ccb0a3c2cde9
#
_entry.id   83a0c6baae24ff807b31ccb0a3c2cde9
#
_cell.length_a   1.000
_cell.length_b   1.000
_cell.length_c   1.000
_cell.angle_alpha   90.00
_cell.angle_beta   90.00
_cell.angle_gamma   90.00
#
_symmetry.space_group_name_H-M   'P 1'
#
loop_
_entity.id
_entity.type
_entity.pdbx_description
1 polymer ?
#
loop_
_entity_poly.entity_id
_entity_poly.type
_entity_poly.pdbx_seq_one_letter_code
_entity_poly.pdbx_strand_id
1 'polypeptide(L)'
;MRLLAVLAEQRLDGELKDIPTAKEQGYDIVCPVVRGYYLGPNVSDEDYARWKTLFDQQLASDQFARLRAERRLLPFALTGDELQAYVQQQVKHYKALIKDLRKE
;
A
#
# COMPACT_ATOMS: atom_id res chain seq x y z
N MET A 1 -3.63 19.17 16.39
CA MET A 1 -2.76 18.82 15.24
C MET A 1 -3.50 19.20 13.97
N ARG A 2 -2.84 19.81 12.99
CA ARG A 2 -3.42 20.18 11.70
C ARG A 2 -2.73 19.38 10.59
N LEU A 3 -3.51 18.65 9.80
CA LEU A 3 -3.02 17.96 8.63
C LEU A 3 -2.88 18.94 7.46
N LEU A 4 -1.75 18.95 6.77
CA LEU A 4 -1.44 19.89 5.69
C LEU A 4 -1.62 19.29 4.32
N ALA A 5 -1.32 18.00 4.15
CA ALA A 5 -1.42 17.28 2.90
C ALA A 5 -1.51 15.78 3.13
N VAL A 6 -2.03 15.06 2.15
CA VAL A 6 -1.91 13.61 2.01
C VAL A 6 -0.95 13.27 0.87
N LEU A 7 -0.12 12.24 1.06
CA LEU A 7 0.89 11.81 0.08
C LEU A 7 0.33 10.67 -0.80
N ALA A 8 -0.84 10.90 -1.38
CA ALA A 8 -1.53 9.95 -2.24
C ALA A 8 -1.81 10.59 -3.62
N GLU A 9 -2.12 9.79 -4.61
CA GLU A 9 -2.48 10.25 -5.95
C GLU A 9 -3.77 11.09 -5.95
N GLN A 10 -4.70 10.73 -5.06
CA GLN A 10 -5.99 11.41 -4.92
C GLN A 10 -6.28 11.66 -3.44
N ARG A 11 -7.20 12.56 -3.16
CA ARG A 11 -7.66 12.80 -1.79
C ARG A 11 -8.25 11.54 -1.18
N LEU A 12 -8.14 11.43 0.13
CA LEU A 12 -8.78 10.35 0.89
C LEU A 12 -10.28 10.59 1.02
N ASP A 13 -11.02 9.51 1.17
CA ASP A 13 -12.45 9.60 1.43
C ASP A 13 -12.78 9.88 2.92
N GLY A 14 -14.06 10.08 3.19
CA GLY A 14 -14.58 10.23 4.55
C GLY A 14 -14.16 11.54 5.22
N GLU A 15 -13.72 11.47 6.46
CA GLU A 15 -13.37 12.64 7.27
C GLU A 15 -12.14 13.42 6.76
N LEU A 16 -11.32 12.80 5.92
CA LEU A 16 -10.08 13.39 5.40
C LEU A 16 -10.22 13.95 3.98
N LYS A 17 -11.42 13.93 3.40
CA LYS A 17 -11.70 14.37 2.03
C LYS A 17 -11.33 15.83 1.73
N ASP A 18 -11.36 16.67 2.75
CA ASP A 18 -11.06 18.11 2.63
C ASP A 18 -9.56 18.41 2.70
N ILE A 19 -8.72 17.41 2.97
CA ILE A 19 -7.27 17.56 3.01
C ILE A 19 -6.72 17.37 1.61
N PRO A 20 -6.06 18.40 1.04
CA PRO A 20 -5.50 18.31 -0.31
C PRO A 20 -4.33 17.33 -0.35
N THR A 21 -4.05 16.80 -1.53
CA THR A 21 -2.82 16.04 -1.77
C THR A 21 -1.62 16.95 -1.89
N ALA A 22 -0.41 16.42 -1.73
CA ALA A 22 0.82 17.17 -2.00
C ALA A 22 0.87 17.60 -3.49
N LYS A 23 0.40 16.76 -4.41
CA LYS A 23 0.30 17.07 -5.84
C LYS A 23 -0.58 18.28 -6.12
N GLU A 24 -1.76 18.37 -5.52
CA GLU A 24 -2.65 19.54 -5.66
C GLU A 24 -2.01 20.84 -5.17
N GLN A 25 -1.04 20.74 -4.28
CA GLN A 25 -0.29 21.88 -3.73
C GLN A 25 1.02 22.18 -4.51
N GLY A 26 1.24 21.51 -5.65
CA GLY A 26 2.41 21.75 -6.51
C GLY A 26 3.63 20.89 -6.19
N TYR A 27 3.51 19.93 -5.28
CA TYR A 27 4.59 18.99 -4.95
C TYR A 27 4.29 17.62 -5.55
N ASP A 28 5.07 17.19 -6.53
CA ASP A 28 4.91 15.87 -7.16
C ASP A 28 5.45 14.75 -6.25
N ILE A 29 4.81 14.57 -5.11
CA ILE A 29 5.18 13.59 -4.11
C ILE A 29 3.99 12.67 -3.85
N VAL A 30 4.20 11.38 -4.14
CA VAL A 30 3.29 10.29 -3.80
C VAL A 30 4.10 9.23 -3.06
N CYS A 31 3.73 8.96 -1.83
CA CYS A 31 4.45 8.01 -0.97
C CYS A 31 3.46 7.15 -0.18
N PRO A 32 2.80 6.18 -0.81
CA PRO A 32 1.89 5.29 -0.13
C PRO A 32 2.66 4.36 0.81
N VAL A 33 2.17 4.22 2.03
CA VAL A 33 2.66 3.22 2.99
C VAL A 33 1.84 1.95 2.81
N VAL A 34 2.50 0.89 2.38
CA VAL A 34 1.90 -0.44 2.22
C VAL A 34 2.35 -1.34 3.36
N ARG A 35 1.39 -2.07 3.92
CA ARG A 35 1.64 -3.07 4.97
C ARG A 35 1.12 -4.42 4.49
N GLY A 36 1.80 -5.47 4.86
CA GLY A 36 1.43 -6.82 4.45
C GLY A 36 2.16 -7.88 5.25
N TYR A 37 1.93 -9.12 4.86
CA TYR A 37 2.57 -10.30 5.42
C TYR A 37 3.33 -11.04 4.33
N TYR A 38 4.37 -11.70 4.71
CA TYR A 38 5.12 -12.62 3.85
C TYR A 38 5.38 -13.92 4.59
N LEU A 39 5.51 -14.98 3.85
CA LEU A 39 5.89 -16.28 4.38
C LEU A 39 7.41 -16.43 4.38
N GLY A 40 7.93 -17.19 5.33
CA GLY A 40 9.35 -17.48 5.42
C GLY A 40 9.86 -18.31 4.22
N PRO A 41 11.18 -18.47 4.10
CA PRO A 41 11.74 -19.37 3.11
C PRO A 41 11.36 -20.82 3.38
N ASN A 42 11.34 -21.65 2.35
CA ASN A 42 11.05 -23.08 2.42
C ASN A 42 9.62 -23.46 2.84
N VAL A 43 8.66 -22.56 2.67
CA VAL A 43 7.24 -22.91 2.78
C VAL A 43 6.85 -23.76 1.58
N SER A 44 6.10 -24.86 1.82
CA SER A 44 5.61 -25.73 0.75
C SER A 44 4.64 -24.97 -0.17
N ASP A 45 4.54 -25.40 -1.44
CA ASP A 45 3.57 -24.83 -2.38
C ASP A 45 2.12 -25.00 -1.89
N GLU A 46 1.83 -26.10 -1.20
CA GLU A 46 0.53 -26.37 -0.60
C GLU A 46 0.19 -25.36 0.50
N ASP A 47 1.11 -25.13 1.43
CA ASP A 47 0.92 -24.14 2.50
C ASP A 47 0.83 -22.73 1.94
N TYR A 48 1.65 -22.39 0.95
CA TYR A 48 1.56 -21.11 0.27
C TYR A 48 0.18 -20.89 -0.36
N ALA A 49 -0.32 -21.87 -1.12
CA ALA A 49 -1.64 -21.81 -1.76
C ALA A 49 -2.76 -21.68 -0.74
N ARG A 50 -2.67 -22.40 0.38
CA ARG A 50 -3.62 -22.33 1.48
C ARG A 50 -3.67 -20.94 2.12
N TRP A 51 -2.52 -20.38 2.46
CA TRP A 51 -2.43 -19.02 3.02
C TRP A 51 -2.93 -17.96 2.03
N LYS A 52 -2.52 -18.07 0.77
CA LYS A 52 -2.99 -17.14 -0.27
C LYS A 52 -4.51 -17.14 -0.38
N THR A 53 -5.15 -18.30 -0.44
CA THR A 53 -6.61 -18.45 -0.51
C THR A 53 -7.28 -17.82 0.70
N LEU A 54 -6.75 -18.03 1.90
CA LEU A 54 -7.27 -17.47 3.13
C LEU A 54 -7.21 -15.94 3.12
N PHE A 55 -6.09 -15.36 2.70
CA PHE A 55 -5.95 -13.92 2.58
C PHE A 55 -6.86 -13.34 1.49
N ASP A 56 -6.99 -13.98 0.32
CA ASP A 56 -7.89 -13.54 -0.74
C ASP A 56 -9.34 -13.46 -0.23
N GLN A 57 -9.79 -14.46 0.50
CA GLN A 57 -11.13 -14.47 1.11
C GLN A 57 -11.30 -13.36 2.15
N GLN A 58 -10.35 -13.18 3.03
CA GLN A 58 -10.42 -12.15 4.08
C GLN A 58 -10.37 -10.73 3.50
N LEU A 59 -9.50 -10.48 2.54
CA LEU A 59 -9.37 -9.17 1.89
C LEU A 59 -10.64 -8.77 1.11
N ALA A 60 -11.38 -9.76 0.59
CA ALA A 60 -12.65 -9.54 -0.11
C ALA A 60 -13.86 -9.44 0.83
N SER A 61 -13.71 -9.67 2.14
CA SER A 61 -14.83 -9.71 3.08
C SER A 61 -15.33 -8.30 3.45
N ASP A 62 -16.63 -8.19 3.70
CA ASP A 62 -17.24 -6.96 4.22
C ASP A 62 -16.70 -6.57 5.60
N GLN A 63 -16.36 -7.56 6.42
CA GLN A 63 -15.74 -7.33 7.72
C GLN A 63 -14.40 -6.62 7.59
N PHE A 64 -13.56 -7.07 6.66
CA PHE A 64 -12.29 -6.42 6.39
C PHE A 64 -12.47 -5.01 5.81
N ALA A 65 -13.46 -4.83 4.91
CA ALA A 65 -13.78 -3.52 4.35
C ALA A 65 -14.17 -2.50 5.45
N ARG A 66 -14.99 -2.92 6.42
CA ARG A 66 -15.36 -2.10 7.59
C ARG A 66 -14.16 -1.76 8.46
N LEU A 67 -13.38 -2.77 8.83
CA LEU A 67 -12.18 -2.59 9.67
C LEU A 67 -11.16 -1.65 9.00
N ARG A 68 -10.99 -1.78 7.69
CA ARG A 68 -10.13 -0.90 6.91
C ARG A 68 -10.61 0.56 6.94
N ALA A 69 -11.90 0.78 6.73
CA ALA A 69 -12.51 2.11 6.77
C ALA A 69 -12.37 2.75 8.16
N GLU A 70 -12.61 2.01 9.24
CA GLU A 70 -12.40 2.47 10.62
C GLU A 70 -10.95 2.88 10.90
N ARG A 71 -10.00 2.21 10.26
CA ARG A 71 -8.57 2.51 10.36
C ARG A 71 -8.08 3.56 9.35
N ARG A 72 -8.98 4.12 8.54
CA ARG A 72 -8.68 5.13 7.50
C ARG A 72 -7.64 4.64 6.50
N LEU A 73 -7.70 3.36 6.15
CA LEU A 73 -6.82 2.72 5.18
C LEU A 73 -7.51 2.67 3.81
N LEU A 74 -6.76 3.01 2.76
CA LEU A 74 -7.22 2.88 1.39
C LEU A 74 -7.40 1.42 0.98
N PRO A 75 -8.33 1.14 0.04
CA PRO A 75 -8.44 -0.18 -0.55
C PRO A 75 -7.15 -0.54 -1.30
N PHE A 76 -6.49 -1.56 -0.82
CA PHE A 76 -5.32 -2.15 -1.46
C PHE A 76 -5.29 -3.63 -1.11
N ALA A 77 -5.52 -4.49 -2.09
CA ALA A 77 -5.59 -5.93 -1.90
C ALA A 77 -4.85 -6.61 -3.04
N LEU A 78 -3.60 -6.94 -2.83
CA LEU A 78 -2.78 -7.71 -3.74
C LEU A 78 -2.23 -8.94 -3.03
N THR A 79 -2.21 -10.07 -3.73
CA THR A 79 -1.63 -11.33 -3.26
C THR A 79 -0.86 -12.00 -4.40
N GLY A 80 -0.04 -13.00 -4.06
CA GLY A 80 0.66 -13.81 -5.05
C GLY A 80 1.56 -13.00 -5.98
N ASP A 81 1.53 -13.33 -7.26
CA ASP A 81 2.42 -12.76 -8.27
C ASP A 81 2.20 -11.25 -8.49
N GLU A 82 0.96 -10.79 -8.36
CA GLU A 82 0.64 -9.36 -8.47
C GLU A 82 1.30 -8.56 -7.34
N LEU A 83 1.23 -9.08 -6.11
CA LEU A 83 1.91 -8.45 -4.96
C LEU A 83 3.42 -8.48 -5.16
N GLN A 84 3.97 -9.58 -5.63
CA GLN A 84 5.41 -9.71 -5.89
C GLN A 84 5.88 -8.72 -6.94
N ALA A 85 5.16 -8.58 -8.04
CA ALA A 85 5.47 -7.61 -9.09
C ALA A 85 5.43 -6.17 -8.55
N TYR A 86 4.41 -5.83 -7.77
CA TYR A 86 4.29 -4.55 -7.11
C TYR A 86 5.49 -4.26 -6.19
N VAL A 87 5.85 -5.19 -5.30
CA VAL A 87 6.99 -5.04 -4.38
C VAL A 87 8.30 -4.84 -5.15
N GLN A 88 8.55 -5.61 -6.20
CA GLN A 88 9.73 -5.45 -7.03
C GLN A 88 9.80 -4.08 -7.70
N GLN A 89 8.68 -3.57 -8.17
CA GLN A 89 8.59 -2.22 -8.74
C GLN A 89 8.90 -1.14 -7.69
N GLN A 90 8.33 -1.26 -6.49
CA GLN A 90 8.60 -0.33 -5.40
C GLN A 90 10.07 -0.35 -4.98
N VAL A 91 10.68 -1.51 -4.88
CA VAL A 91 12.13 -1.64 -4.57
C VAL A 91 12.99 -0.95 -5.62
N LYS A 92 12.66 -1.09 -6.91
CA LYS A 92 13.37 -0.40 -7.99
C LYS A 92 13.23 1.13 -7.86
N HIS A 93 12.01 1.60 -7.59
CA HIS A 93 11.69 3.01 -7.42
C HIS A 93 12.50 3.62 -6.26
N TYR A 94 12.46 3.00 -5.08
CA TYR A 94 13.20 3.50 -3.92
C TYR A 94 14.73 3.45 -4.11
N LYS A 95 15.24 2.42 -4.78
CA LYS A 95 16.67 2.36 -5.14
C LYS A 95 17.09 3.51 -6.06
N ALA A 96 16.26 3.89 -7.01
CA ALA A 96 16.51 5.02 -7.89
C ALA A 96 16.52 6.34 -7.11
N LEU A 97 15.52 6.58 -6.26
CA LEU A 97 15.44 7.76 -5.40
C LEU A 97 16.69 7.91 -4.51
N ILE A 98 17.11 6.84 -3.84
CA ILE A 98 18.30 6.85 -2.98
C ILE A 98 19.56 7.18 -3.77
N LYS A 99 19.65 6.66 -5.00
CA LYS A 99 20.81 6.94 -5.87
C LYS A 99 20.87 8.41 -6.28
N ASP A 100 19.72 9.02 -6.53
CA ASP A 100 19.66 10.44 -6.91
C ASP A 100 19.97 11.36 -5.73
N LEU A 101 19.47 11.04 -4.52
CA LEU A 101 19.78 11.77 -3.30
C LEU A 101 21.27 11.70 -2.89
N ARG A 102 21.98 10.65 -3.30
CA ARG A 102 23.43 10.51 -3.01
C ARG A 102 24.34 11.27 -3.98
N LYS A 103 23.80 11.83 -5.05
CA LYS A 103 24.55 12.63 -6.02
C LYS A 103 24.66 14.11 -5.63
N GLU A 104 23.85 14.52 -4.66
CA GLU A 104 23.92 15.86 -4.06
C GLU A 104 24.86 15.87 -2.85
#